data_d6476b56051ca314978d25b63595fa2a
#
_entry.id   d6476b56051ca314978d25b63595fa2a
#
_cell.length_a   1.000
_cell.length_b   1.000
_cell.length_c   1.000
_cell.angle_alpha   90.00
_cell.angle_beta   90.00
_cell.angle_gamma   90.00
#
_symmetry.space_group_name_H-M   'P 1'
#
loop_
_entity.id
_entity.type
_entity.pdbx_description
1 polymer ?
#
loop_
_entity_poly.entity_id
_entity_poly.type
_entity_poly.pdbx_seq_one_letter_code
_entity_poly.pdbx_strand_id
1 'polypeptide(L)'
;MKNKKISGAEAVVHSLLNEGVDLIWGYPGGAIMPVYDEFYKFQDKLQHILARHEQGAIHAAQGYARSSGKVGVAIATSGPGATNLVTGIADAQIDSTPVVCITGQVASHLLGSDAFQETDIIGISMPVTKWNYQITKASEIPEIFAKAFYIAKSGRPGPVLIDITKDAQFELFDFKYSKCKGIRSYNPLPTISEDSIDNAANLINNAKKPLIVWGQGVILGNAEKEFKDFVEKSGIPAAWTILGLSALPTSHNLNVGMVGMHGNYGPNILTNKCDLLIAIGMRFDDRVTGDPKTYASQAKIIHLDIDPAEINKNIIADVPVIGDCKDSLKRITNKTEKKSHSKWISKFDDLMKIEFDKVIKSDLNPLKDGLTMGESIIAINEFTNGDAIIVTDVGQHQMVACRYANFVKSKSNITSGGLGTMGFALPAAMGAKMGALNREVVAVIGDGGYQMTIQELGTIFQLQIPVKIVILNNDFLGMVRQWQQLFFDKRYASTEMVNPDFVAIAKGYYLDSERVKDRKDLKPAIERMIKSKKPYVLEICVEKENNVFPMIPTGASVSDIRLN
;
A
#
# COMPACT_ATOMS: atom_id res chain seq x y z
N MET A 1 9.02 -40.56 25.40
CA MET A 1 8.27 -39.48 26.07
C MET A 1 6.90 -39.43 25.42
N LYS A 2 5.81 -39.58 26.20
CA LYS A 2 4.46 -39.34 25.65
C LYS A 2 4.39 -37.89 25.19
N ASN A 3 4.12 -37.64 23.91
CA ASN A 3 3.87 -36.31 23.41
C ASN A 3 2.76 -35.68 24.26
N LYS A 4 3.01 -34.55 24.88
CA LYS A 4 2.01 -33.81 25.64
C LYS A 4 1.00 -33.28 24.63
N LYS A 5 -0.26 -33.66 24.74
CA LYS A 5 -1.35 -33.07 23.95
C LYS A 5 -1.50 -31.61 24.32
N ILE A 6 -1.72 -30.76 23.31
CA ILE A 6 -1.97 -29.33 23.50
C ILE A 6 -3.35 -28.96 22.96
N SER A 7 -3.89 -27.83 23.39
CA SER A 7 -5.17 -27.31 22.88
C SER A 7 -5.02 -26.73 21.47
N GLY A 8 -6.14 -26.61 20.75
CA GLY A 8 -6.14 -25.89 19.48
C GLY A 8 -5.69 -24.44 19.64
N ALA A 9 -6.06 -23.77 20.72
CA ALA A 9 -5.61 -22.41 21.02
C ALA A 9 -4.07 -22.34 21.18
N GLU A 10 -3.47 -23.25 21.93
CA GLU A 10 -2.02 -23.36 22.06
C GLU A 10 -1.34 -23.68 20.71
N ALA A 11 -2.00 -24.52 19.89
CA ALA A 11 -1.52 -24.85 18.55
C ALA A 11 -1.53 -23.65 17.58
N VAL A 12 -2.50 -22.73 17.70
CA VAL A 12 -2.48 -21.46 16.95
C VAL A 12 -1.22 -20.66 17.26
N VAL A 13 -0.90 -20.48 18.55
CA VAL A 13 0.31 -19.74 18.97
C VAL A 13 1.58 -20.40 18.46
N HIS A 14 1.70 -21.71 18.62
CA HIS A 14 2.86 -22.44 18.12
C HIS A 14 2.98 -22.37 16.59
N SER A 15 1.85 -22.41 15.84
CA SER A 15 1.87 -22.28 14.39
C SER A 15 2.37 -20.90 13.94
N LEU A 16 1.90 -19.84 14.59
CA LEU A 16 2.38 -18.45 14.35
C LEU A 16 3.88 -18.32 14.61
N LEU A 17 4.36 -18.81 15.74
CA LEU A 17 5.80 -18.77 16.07
C LEU A 17 6.65 -19.58 15.07
N ASN A 18 6.16 -20.73 14.59
CA ASN A 18 6.84 -21.52 13.56
C ASN A 18 6.89 -20.81 12.20
N GLU A 19 5.94 -19.92 11.88
CA GLU A 19 5.97 -19.07 10.70
C GLU A 19 6.78 -17.77 10.89
N GLY A 20 7.34 -17.56 12.08
CA GLY A 20 8.19 -16.43 12.40
C GLY A 20 7.42 -15.14 12.70
N VAL A 21 6.16 -15.28 13.14
CA VAL A 21 5.35 -14.15 13.60
C VAL A 21 5.82 -13.73 14.99
N ASP A 22 6.16 -12.47 15.12
CA ASP A 22 6.57 -11.83 16.37
C ASP A 22 5.58 -10.75 16.85
N LEU A 23 4.65 -10.34 15.96
CA LEU A 23 3.69 -9.26 16.20
C LEU A 23 2.32 -9.57 15.59
N ILE A 24 1.27 -9.33 16.35
CA ILE A 24 -0.14 -9.48 15.92
C ILE A 24 -0.92 -8.23 16.30
N TRP A 25 -1.82 -7.81 15.42
CA TRP A 25 -2.77 -6.73 15.64
C TRP A 25 -4.17 -7.30 15.86
N GLY A 26 -4.92 -6.82 16.84
CA GLY A 26 -6.24 -7.38 17.01
C GLY A 26 -7.08 -6.75 18.11
N TYR A 27 -8.28 -7.30 18.24
CA TYR A 27 -9.24 -6.92 19.28
C TYR A 27 -9.87 -8.20 19.87
N PRO A 28 -9.83 -8.38 21.21
CA PRO A 28 -10.37 -9.58 21.86
C PRO A 28 -11.90 -9.64 21.82
N GLY A 29 -12.43 -10.87 21.86
CA GLY A 29 -13.85 -11.12 21.98
C GLY A 29 -14.16 -12.57 22.32
N GLY A 30 -15.43 -12.89 22.62
CA GLY A 30 -15.83 -14.16 23.23
C GLY A 30 -15.48 -15.42 22.43
N ALA A 31 -15.55 -15.37 21.11
CA ALA A 31 -15.31 -16.54 20.27
C ALA A 31 -13.82 -16.84 20.03
N ILE A 32 -12.92 -15.90 20.31
CA ILE A 32 -11.46 -16.06 20.14
C ILE A 32 -10.72 -16.04 21.49
N MET A 33 -11.44 -15.94 22.60
CA MET A 33 -10.88 -15.82 23.93
C MET A 33 -9.88 -16.94 24.30
N PRO A 34 -10.07 -18.22 23.92
CA PRO A 34 -9.08 -19.25 24.23
C PRO A 34 -7.71 -18.98 23.64
N VAL A 35 -7.63 -18.41 22.42
CA VAL A 35 -6.35 -18.01 21.80
C VAL A 35 -5.73 -16.84 22.56
N TYR A 36 -6.53 -15.87 23.02
CA TYR A 36 -6.04 -14.74 23.83
C TYR A 36 -5.50 -15.18 25.21
N ASP A 37 -6.11 -16.22 25.83
CA ASP A 37 -5.57 -16.83 27.06
C ASP A 37 -4.18 -17.43 26.81
N GLU A 38 -3.97 -18.06 25.66
CA GLU A 38 -2.66 -18.59 25.31
C GLU A 38 -1.65 -17.48 25.02
N PHE A 39 -2.03 -16.34 24.38
CA PHE A 39 -1.11 -15.22 24.18
C PHE A 39 -0.49 -14.73 25.49
N TYR A 40 -1.23 -14.76 26.61
CA TYR A 40 -0.72 -14.39 27.91
C TYR A 40 0.49 -15.24 28.33
N LYS A 41 0.55 -16.51 27.93
CA LYS A 41 1.65 -17.44 28.25
C LYS A 41 2.90 -17.24 27.37
N PHE A 42 2.75 -16.55 26.22
CA PHE A 42 3.82 -16.38 25.22
C PHE A 42 4.20 -14.91 24.95
N GLN A 43 3.90 -14.00 25.88
CA GLN A 43 4.14 -12.56 25.73
C GLN A 43 5.61 -12.20 25.48
N ASP A 44 6.54 -13.06 25.91
CA ASP A 44 7.98 -12.92 25.68
C ASP A 44 8.42 -13.18 24.23
N LYS A 45 7.58 -13.85 23.42
CA LYS A 45 7.88 -14.29 22.04
C LYS A 45 6.94 -13.73 20.99
N LEU A 46 5.71 -13.41 21.38
CA LEU A 46 4.64 -12.97 20.50
C LEU A 46 3.94 -11.76 21.09
N GLN A 47 4.21 -10.60 20.54
CA GLN A 47 3.57 -9.36 20.97
C GLN A 47 2.19 -9.24 20.34
N HIS A 48 1.16 -9.03 21.14
CA HIS A 48 -0.16 -8.63 20.68
C HIS A 48 -0.35 -7.13 20.90
N ILE A 49 -0.79 -6.41 19.85
CA ILE A 49 -1.13 -4.99 19.92
C ILE A 49 -2.64 -4.84 19.86
N LEU A 50 -3.20 -4.29 20.95
CA LEU A 50 -4.60 -3.98 21.03
C LEU A 50 -4.93 -2.73 20.21
N ALA A 51 -5.51 -2.92 19.03
CA ALA A 51 -6.12 -1.85 18.24
C ALA A 51 -7.42 -1.36 18.92
N ARG A 52 -8.00 -0.27 18.42
CA ARG A 52 -9.29 0.23 18.92
C ARG A 52 -10.47 -0.14 18.04
N HIS A 53 -10.16 -0.70 16.86
CA HIS A 53 -11.12 -1.22 15.90
C HIS A 53 -10.44 -2.27 15.01
N GLU A 54 -11.15 -3.30 14.59
CA GLU A 54 -10.57 -4.38 13.77
C GLU A 54 -10.12 -3.89 12.38
N GLN A 55 -10.81 -2.91 11.81
CA GLN A 55 -10.34 -2.23 10.59
C GLN A 55 -8.98 -1.57 10.82
N GLY A 56 -8.77 -0.92 11.96
CA GLY A 56 -7.46 -0.38 12.36
C GLY A 56 -6.40 -1.49 12.50
N ALA A 57 -6.78 -2.63 13.10
CA ALA A 57 -5.88 -3.77 13.26
C ALA A 57 -5.35 -4.30 11.92
N ILE A 58 -6.23 -4.51 10.93
CA ILE A 58 -5.79 -5.03 9.62
C ILE A 58 -5.01 -3.98 8.81
N HIS A 59 -5.35 -2.69 8.88
CA HIS A 59 -4.54 -1.66 8.24
C HIS A 59 -3.15 -1.54 8.88
N ALA A 60 -3.04 -1.70 10.20
CA ALA A 60 -1.75 -1.77 10.88
C ALA A 60 -0.94 -3.01 10.44
N ALA A 61 -1.58 -4.17 10.32
CA ALA A 61 -0.95 -5.37 9.78
C ALA A 61 -0.43 -5.17 8.35
N GLN A 62 -1.16 -4.42 7.50
CA GLN A 62 -0.69 -4.05 6.16
C GLN A 62 0.52 -3.12 6.20
N GLY A 63 0.48 -2.06 7.03
CA GLY A 63 1.62 -1.16 7.19
C GLY A 63 2.89 -1.89 7.66
N TYR A 64 2.72 -2.81 8.61
CA TYR A 64 3.80 -3.69 9.07
C TYR A 64 4.34 -4.57 7.93
N ALA A 65 3.47 -5.20 7.15
CA ALA A 65 3.89 -6.06 6.05
C ALA A 65 4.68 -5.29 4.97
N ARG A 66 4.20 -4.12 4.59
CA ARG A 66 4.83 -3.29 3.54
C ARG A 66 6.18 -2.71 3.96
N SER A 67 6.35 -2.37 5.23
CA SER A 67 7.61 -1.81 5.75
C SER A 67 8.66 -2.87 6.08
N SER A 68 8.23 -4.00 6.70
CA SER A 68 9.11 -5.07 7.15
C SER A 68 9.43 -6.12 6.06
N GLY A 69 8.49 -6.31 5.11
CA GLY A 69 8.54 -7.42 4.15
C GLY A 69 8.10 -8.77 4.73
N LYS A 70 7.59 -8.80 5.97
CA LYS A 70 6.99 -9.99 6.62
C LYS A 70 5.49 -10.07 6.31
N VAL A 71 4.87 -11.20 6.60
CA VAL A 71 3.41 -11.33 6.55
C VAL A 71 2.80 -10.61 7.75
N GLY A 72 1.83 -9.72 7.50
CA GLY A 72 1.06 -9.09 8.56
C GLY A 72 0.03 -10.05 9.15
N VAL A 73 -0.27 -9.94 10.45
CA VAL A 73 -1.29 -10.79 11.09
C VAL A 73 -2.30 -9.93 11.84
N ALA A 74 -3.58 -10.13 11.53
CA ALA A 74 -4.70 -9.52 12.25
C ALA A 74 -5.59 -10.60 12.85
N ILE A 75 -6.07 -10.37 14.08
CA ILE A 75 -6.94 -11.32 14.78
C ILE A 75 -8.18 -10.63 15.34
N ALA A 76 -9.35 -11.24 15.18
CA ALA A 76 -10.63 -10.72 15.63
C ALA A 76 -11.55 -11.84 16.13
N THR A 77 -12.61 -11.46 16.86
CA THR A 77 -13.68 -12.35 17.23
C THR A 77 -14.65 -12.61 16.08
N SER A 78 -15.65 -13.44 16.29
CA SER A 78 -16.75 -13.71 15.35
C SER A 78 -17.67 -12.50 15.12
N GLY A 79 -18.59 -12.64 14.19
CA GLY A 79 -19.64 -11.65 13.91
C GLY A 79 -19.06 -10.28 13.56
N PRO A 80 -19.37 -9.23 14.34
CA PRO A 80 -18.94 -7.86 14.03
C PRO A 80 -17.42 -7.72 14.02
N GLY A 81 -16.67 -8.47 14.83
CA GLY A 81 -15.20 -8.44 14.80
C GLY A 81 -14.65 -8.93 13.47
N ALA A 82 -15.15 -10.05 12.98
CA ALA A 82 -14.77 -10.62 11.68
C ALA A 82 -15.20 -9.72 10.51
N THR A 83 -16.42 -9.19 10.51
CA THR A 83 -16.91 -8.33 9.43
C THR A 83 -16.20 -6.98 9.36
N ASN A 84 -15.74 -6.45 10.50
CA ASN A 84 -14.94 -5.22 10.53
C ASN A 84 -13.55 -5.35 9.85
N LEU A 85 -13.05 -6.58 9.64
CA LEU A 85 -11.81 -6.80 8.87
C LEU A 85 -12.01 -6.67 7.35
N VAL A 86 -13.23 -6.80 6.84
CA VAL A 86 -13.50 -7.02 5.41
C VAL A 86 -12.96 -5.88 4.53
N THR A 87 -13.16 -4.62 4.93
CA THR A 87 -12.60 -3.48 4.20
C THR A 87 -11.09 -3.58 4.05
N GLY A 88 -10.38 -3.89 5.14
CA GLY A 88 -8.93 -4.03 5.11
C GLY A 88 -8.45 -5.28 4.36
N ILE A 89 -9.24 -6.37 4.37
CA ILE A 89 -8.96 -7.56 3.55
C ILE A 89 -9.06 -7.21 2.07
N ALA A 90 -10.12 -6.51 1.65
CA ALA A 90 -10.31 -6.08 0.27
C ALA A 90 -9.19 -5.13 -0.19
N ASP A 91 -8.77 -4.22 0.67
CA ASP A 91 -7.62 -3.33 0.44
C ASP A 91 -6.32 -4.11 0.26
N ALA A 92 -6.04 -5.07 1.13
CA ALA A 92 -4.87 -5.95 1.03
C ALA A 92 -4.89 -6.80 -0.25
N GLN A 93 -6.07 -7.26 -0.69
CA GLN A 93 -6.22 -8.07 -1.91
C GLN A 93 -5.87 -7.27 -3.15
N ILE A 94 -6.42 -6.07 -3.31
CA ILE A 94 -6.21 -5.28 -4.52
C ILE A 94 -4.78 -4.71 -4.59
N ASP A 95 -4.17 -4.40 -3.44
CA ASP A 95 -2.81 -3.91 -3.32
C ASP A 95 -1.76 -5.02 -3.12
N SER A 96 -2.18 -6.29 -3.23
CA SER A 96 -1.28 -7.44 -3.16
C SER A 96 -0.43 -7.48 -1.88
N THR A 97 -1.03 -7.12 -0.73
CA THR A 97 -0.34 -7.09 0.56
C THR A 97 -0.49 -8.44 1.27
N PRO A 98 0.60 -9.12 1.67
CA PRO A 98 0.51 -10.41 2.35
C PRO A 98 0.03 -10.23 3.80
N VAL A 99 -1.21 -10.66 4.08
CA VAL A 99 -1.81 -10.62 5.42
C VAL A 99 -2.49 -11.94 5.72
N VAL A 100 -2.37 -12.44 6.95
CA VAL A 100 -3.16 -13.55 7.47
C VAL A 100 -4.12 -13.00 8.52
N CYS A 101 -5.42 -13.11 8.25
CA CYS A 101 -6.49 -12.78 9.18
C CYS A 101 -6.95 -14.03 9.90
N ILE A 102 -7.10 -13.94 11.22
CA ILE A 102 -7.58 -15.03 12.06
C ILE A 102 -8.87 -14.56 12.74
N THR A 103 -9.95 -15.31 12.55
CA THR A 103 -11.23 -15.02 13.20
C THR A 103 -11.66 -16.17 14.09
N GLY A 104 -12.25 -15.83 15.24
CA GLY A 104 -12.98 -16.82 16.02
C GLY A 104 -14.36 -17.03 15.45
N GLN A 105 -14.94 -18.21 15.69
CA GLN A 105 -16.28 -18.58 15.29
C GLN A 105 -17.03 -19.24 16.44
N VAL A 106 -18.35 -19.28 16.36
CA VAL A 106 -19.19 -20.09 17.27
C VAL A 106 -18.76 -21.55 17.25
N ALA A 107 -19.19 -22.35 18.23
CA ALA A 107 -18.88 -23.77 18.22
C ALA A 107 -19.50 -24.48 17.00
N SER A 108 -18.82 -25.49 16.46
CA SER A 108 -19.17 -26.13 15.19
C SER A 108 -20.63 -26.63 15.10
N HIS A 109 -21.18 -27.08 16.21
CA HIS A 109 -22.60 -27.56 16.29
C HIS A 109 -23.62 -26.42 16.23
N LEU A 110 -23.20 -25.17 16.34
CA LEU A 110 -24.05 -23.96 16.24
C LEU A 110 -24.00 -23.31 14.86
N LEU A 111 -23.12 -23.76 13.98
CA LEU A 111 -23.01 -23.20 12.64
C LEU A 111 -24.31 -23.35 11.85
N GLY A 112 -24.79 -22.26 11.26
CA GLY A 112 -26.04 -22.19 10.49
C GLY A 112 -27.31 -22.12 11.36
N SER A 113 -27.17 -21.80 12.66
CA SER A 113 -28.28 -21.70 13.57
C SER A 113 -28.67 -20.28 13.97
N ASP A 114 -28.05 -19.27 13.35
CA ASP A 114 -28.17 -17.85 13.72
C ASP A 114 -27.79 -17.60 15.19
N ALA A 115 -26.75 -18.28 15.66
CA ALA A 115 -26.24 -18.14 17.01
C ALA A 115 -25.72 -16.74 17.28
N PHE A 116 -25.65 -16.31 18.53
CA PHE A 116 -25.17 -15.00 18.91
C PHE A 116 -23.75 -14.74 18.35
N GLN A 117 -23.60 -13.65 17.58
CA GLN A 117 -22.38 -13.28 16.88
C GLN A 117 -21.88 -14.31 15.84
N GLU A 118 -22.74 -15.17 15.35
CA GLU A 118 -22.44 -15.98 14.18
C GLU A 118 -22.48 -15.11 12.90
N THR A 119 -21.56 -15.37 11.99
CA THR A 119 -21.55 -14.78 10.64
C THR A 119 -20.80 -15.73 9.71
N ASP A 120 -21.32 -15.97 8.51
CA ASP A 120 -20.59 -16.70 7.46
C ASP A 120 -19.47 -15.84 6.88
N ILE A 121 -18.40 -15.69 7.66
CA ILE A 121 -17.23 -14.90 7.24
C ILE A 121 -16.49 -15.57 6.08
N ILE A 122 -16.63 -16.88 5.89
CA ILE A 122 -16.04 -17.60 4.75
C ILE A 122 -16.71 -17.13 3.46
N GLY A 123 -18.04 -17.14 3.40
CA GLY A 123 -18.79 -16.63 2.24
C GLY A 123 -18.51 -15.15 1.98
N ILE A 124 -18.49 -14.31 3.02
CA ILE A 124 -18.24 -12.87 2.90
C ILE A 124 -16.81 -12.58 2.40
N SER A 125 -15.81 -13.31 2.87
CA SER A 125 -14.41 -13.05 2.52
C SER A 125 -13.94 -13.71 1.22
N MET A 126 -14.71 -14.62 0.65
CA MET A 126 -14.35 -15.38 -0.55
C MET A 126 -13.91 -14.49 -1.73
N PRO A 127 -14.64 -13.42 -2.12
CA PRO A 127 -14.27 -12.59 -3.25
C PRO A 127 -13.10 -11.63 -2.98
N VAL A 128 -12.68 -11.46 -1.74
CA VAL A 128 -11.68 -10.48 -1.31
C VAL A 128 -10.42 -11.11 -0.70
N THR A 129 -10.27 -12.44 -0.79
CA THR A 129 -9.09 -13.18 -0.30
C THR A 129 -8.48 -14.04 -1.40
N LYS A 130 -7.19 -14.33 -1.28
CA LYS A 130 -6.57 -15.38 -2.10
C LYS A 130 -7.06 -16.78 -1.73
N TRP A 131 -7.34 -16.96 -0.44
CA TRP A 131 -7.84 -18.20 0.13
C TRP A 131 -8.45 -17.91 1.49
N ASN A 132 -9.48 -18.67 1.84
CA ASN A 132 -10.05 -18.71 3.18
C ASN A 132 -10.36 -20.15 3.58
N TYR A 133 -10.41 -20.40 4.88
CA TYR A 133 -10.71 -21.74 5.41
C TYR A 133 -11.32 -21.66 6.81
N GLN A 134 -12.34 -22.49 7.04
CA GLN A 134 -12.94 -22.66 8.37
C GLN A 134 -12.41 -23.94 9.03
N ILE A 135 -11.76 -23.79 10.17
CA ILE A 135 -11.22 -24.87 10.99
C ILE A 135 -12.28 -25.31 11.99
N THR A 136 -12.68 -26.57 11.94
CA THR A 136 -13.65 -27.19 12.87
C THR A 136 -13.04 -28.24 13.78
N LYS A 137 -11.77 -28.61 13.58
CA LYS A 137 -11.02 -29.56 14.40
C LYS A 137 -9.61 -29.04 14.70
N ALA A 138 -9.17 -29.18 15.94
CA ALA A 138 -7.83 -28.73 16.34
C ALA A 138 -6.69 -29.35 15.50
N SER A 139 -6.86 -30.59 15.07
CA SER A 139 -5.87 -31.32 14.27
C SER A 139 -5.58 -30.69 12.89
N GLU A 140 -6.47 -29.84 12.37
CA GLU A 140 -6.29 -29.13 11.10
C GLU A 140 -5.38 -27.90 11.22
N ILE A 141 -5.28 -27.31 12.43
CA ILE A 141 -4.60 -26.03 12.66
C ILE A 141 -3.17 -25.99 12.08
N PRO A 142 -2.27 -26.95 12.36
CA PRO A 142 -0.89 -26.88 11.89
C PRO A 142 -0.78 -26.82 10.36
N GLU A 143 -1.56 -27.64 9.66
CA GLU A 143 -1.52 -27.72 8.20
C GLU A 143 -2.15 -26.48 7.56
N ILE A 144 -3.29 -26.01 8.08
CA ILE A 144 -4.01 -24.85 7.54
C ILE A 144 -3.19 -23.57 7.72
N PHE A 145 -2.58 -23.38 8.89
CA PHE A 145 -1.68 -22.22 9.11
C PHE A 145 -0.47 -22.26 8.17
N ALA A 146 0.18 -23.42 8.02
CA ALA A 146 1.31 -23.55 7.09
C ALA A 146 0.92 -23.20 5.65
N LYS A 147 -0.26 -23.66 5.18
CA LYS A 147 -0.82 -23.32 3.87
C LYS A 147 -1.16 -21.83 3.76
N ALA A 148 -1.78 -21.25 4.78
CA ALA A 148 -2.19 -19.84 4.80
C ALA A 148 -0.99 -18.91 4.62
N PHE A 149 0.09 -19.10 5.38
CA PHE A 149 1.30 -18.30 5.26
C PHE A 149 2.01 -18.53 3.93
N TYR A 150 2.01 -19.76 3.42
CA TYR A 150 2.55 -20.05 2.10
C TYR A 150 1.78 -19.33 0.99
N ILE A 151 0.44 -19.40 0.99
CA ILE A 151 -0.43 -18.76 -0.01
C ILE A 151 -0.32 -17.23 0.08
N ALA A 152 -0.34 -16.67 1.29
CA ALA A 152 -0.31 -15.22 1.48
C ALA A 152 0.92 -14.55 0.87
N LYS A 153 2.10 -15.17 0.98
CA LYS A 153 3.39 -14.59 0.55
C LYS A 153 3.91 -15.03 -0.81
N SER A 154 3.35 -16.09 -1.40
CA SER A 154 3.88 -16.68 -2.65
C SER A 154 3.12 -16.22 -3.88
N GLY A 155 3.79 -16.20 -5.04
CA GLY A 155 3.25 -15.67 -6.28
C GLY A 155 2.94 -14.18 -6.13
N ARG A 156 1.80 -13.73 -6.66
CA ARG A 156 1.25 -12.41 -6.31
C ARG A 156 0.78 -12.48 -4.85
N PRO A 157 1.36 -11.72 -3.91
CA PRO A 157 0.95 -11.76 -2.50
C PRO A 157 -0.49 -11.30 -2.30
N GLY A 158 -1.07 -11.63 -1.15
CA GLY A 158 -2.43 -11.17 -0.82
C GLY A 158 -2.95 -11.76 0.50
N PRO A 159 -4.15 -11.36 0.92
CA PRO A 159 -4.72 -11.77 2.20
C PRO A 159 -5.26 -13.20 2.16
N VAL A 160 -5.17 -13.85 3.32
CA VAL A 160 -5.79 -15.15 3.62
C VAL A 160 -6.57 -15.00 4.91
N LEU A 161 -7.75 -15.64 5.02
CA LEU A 161 -8.53 -15.66 6.24
C LEU A 161 -8.68 -17.10 6.77
N ILE A 162 -8.41 -17.27 8.05
CA ILE A 162 -8.63 -18.52 8.81
C ILE A 162 -9.68 -18.25 9.87
N ASP A 163 -10.81 -18.95 9.79
CA ASP A 163 -11.88 -18.88 10.76
C ASP A 163 -11.86 -20.13 11.64
N ILE A 164 -11.89 -19.99 12.98
CA ILE A 164 -11.65 -21.11 13.91
C ILE A 164 -12.82 -21.24 14.86
N THR A 165 -13.53 -22.38 14.80
CA THR A 165 -14.64 -22.64 15.72
C THR A 165 -14.16 -22.76 17.17
N LYS A 166 -15.03 -22.35 18.12
CA LYS A 166 -14.68 -22.27 19.54
C LYS A 166 -14.34 -23.62 20.14
N ASP A 167 -15.03 -24.68 19.74
CA ASP A 167 -14.75 -26.05 20.17
C ASP A 167 -13.40 -26.57 19.66
N ALA A 168 -13.02 -26.25 18.43
CA ALA A 168 -11.70 -26.59 17.91
C ALA A 168 -10.56 -25.91 18.70
N GLN A 169 -10.79 -24.72 19.28
CA GLN A 169 -9.80 -24.03 20.11
C GLN A 169 -9.55 -24.74 21.45
N PHE A 170 -10.56 -25.45 21.99
CA PHE A 170 -10.44 -26.20 23.24
C PHE A 170 -10.01 -27.66 23.06
N GLU A 171 -10.21 -28.24 21.87
CA GLU A 171 -9.90 -29.65 21.60
C GLU A 171 -8.40 -29.93 21.81
N LEU A 172 -8.12 -31.09 22.48
CA LEU A 172 -6.75 -31.54 22.77
C LEU A 172 -6.27 -32.56 21.72
N PHE A 173 -5.10 -32.32 21.12
CA PHE A 173 -4.53 -33.20 20.12
C PHE A 173 -3.00 -33.28 20.17
N ASP A 174 -2.39 -34.21 19.42
CA ASP A 174 -0.95 -34.35 19.28
C ASP A 174 -0.43 -33.36 18.23
N PHE A 175 0.13 -32.25 18.67
CA PHE A 175 0.62 -31.18 17.78
C PHE A 175 1.90 -31.59 17.05
N LYS A 176 1.90 -31.42 15.74
CA LYS A 176 3.10 -31.52 14.90
C LYS A 176 3.02 -30.43 13.83
N TYR A 177 4.07 -29.65 13.69
CA TYR A 177 4.12 -28.58 12.69
C TYR A 177 5.13 -28.89 11.59
N SER A 178 4.74 -28.63 10.34
CA SER A 178 5.63 -28.70 9.18
C SER A 178 5.31 -27.56 8.23
N LYS A 179 6.30 -26.78 7.83
CA LYS A 179 6.12 -25.70 6.86
C LYS A 179 5.60 -26.24 5.53
N CYS A 180 4.65 -25.52 4.94
CA CYS A 180 4.17 -25.83 3.60
C CYS A 180 5.29 -25.56 2.57
N LYS A 181 5.59 -26.56 1.74
CA LYS A 181 6.59 -26.46 0.66
C LYS A 181 5.98 -26.34 -0.72
N GLY A 182 4.68 -26.53 -0.85
CA GLY A 182 3.93 -26.48 -2.08
C GLY A 182 2.52 -27.02 -1.93
N ILE A 183 1.63 -26.63 -2.81
CA ILE A 183 0.25 -27.10 -2.91
C ILE A 183 0.06 -27.62 -4.33
N ARG A 184 -0.47 -28.85 -4.48
CA ARG A 184 -0.54 -29.58 -5.76
C ARG A 184 -1.13 -28.76 -6.92
N SER A 185 -2.15 -27.97 -6.67
CA SER A 185 -2.89 -27.20 -7.68
C SER A 185 -2.49 -25.73 -7.75
N TYR A 186 -1.43 -25.31 -7.02
CA TYR A 186 -1.00 -23.92 -6.94
C TYR A 186 0.45 -23.77 -7.38
N ASN A 187 0.67 -23.11 -8.52
CA ASN A 187 1.98 -22.78 -9.04
C ASN A 187 2.26 -21.27 -8.89
N PRO A 188 2.88 -20.84 -7.78
CA PRO A 188 3.11 -19.41 -7.52
C PRO A 188 4.26 -18.80 -8.32
N LEU A 189 5.13 -19.63 -8.93
CA LEU A 189 6.30 -19.19 -9.68
C LEU A 189 6.25 -19.81 -11.09
N PRO A 190 5.58 -19.17 -12.04
CA PRO A 190 5.55 -19.61 -13.43
C PRO A 190 6.97 -19.70 -14.02
N THR A 191 7.21 -20.68 -14.87
CA THR A 191 8.48 -20.83 -15.59
C THR A 191 8.57 -19.76 -16.67
N ILE A 192 9.64 -18.96 -16.64
CA ILE A 192 9.88 -17.92 -17.63
C ILE A 192 10.26 -18.55 -18.96
N SER A 193 9.60 -18.15 -20.05
CA SER A 193 9.94 -18.57 -21.41
C SER A 193 11.21 -17.86 -21.91
N GLU A 194 12.20 -18.59 -22.39
CA GLU A 194 13.39 -18.00 -23.02
C GLU A 194 13.03 -17.21 -24.28
N ASP A 195 12.09 -17.73 -25.09
CA ASP A 195 11.60 -17.01 -26.28
C ASP A 195 11.00 -15.64 -25.92
N SER A 196 10.27 -15.56 -24.80
CA SER A 196 9.73 -14.28 -24.31
C SER A 196 10.85 -13.32 -23.90
N ILE A 197 11.91 -13.83 -23.26
CA ILE A 197 13.09 -13.03 -22.91
C ILE A 197 13.82 -12.53 -24.16
N ASP A 198 14.02 -13.40 -25.15
CA ASP A 198 14.69 -13.03 -26.38
C ASP A 198 13.91 -12.01 -27.21
N ASN A 199 12.60 -12.20 -27.33
CA ASN A 199 11.72 -11.26 -28.00
C ASN A 199 11.68 -9.90 -27.29
N ALA A 200 11.62 -9.90 -25.96
CA ALA A 200 11.67 -8.66 -25.17
C ALA A 200 13.00 -7.93 -25.37
N ALA A 201 14.14 -8.62 -25.26
CA ALA A 201 15.45 -8.02 -25.47
C ALA A 201 15.62 -7.45 -26.88
N ASN A 202 15.11 -8.18 -27.89
CA ASN A 202 15.14 -7.71 -29.28
C ASN A 202 14.34 -6.42 -29.48
N LEU A 203 13.11 -6.32 -28.94
CA LEU A 203 12.32 -5.09 -28.99
C LEU A 203 13.04 -3.93 -28.28
N ILE A 204 13.60 -4.18 -27.10
CA ILE A 204 14.34 -3.18 -26.32
C ILE A 204 15.55 -2.67 -27.10
N ASN A 205 16.31 -3.57 -27.70
CA ASN A 205 17.51 -3.22 -28.44
C ASN A 205 17.23 -2.44 -29.75
N ASN A 206 16.03 -2.52 -30.30
CA ASN A 206 15.66 -1.83 -31.53
C ASN A 206 14.82 -0.55 -31.31
N ALA A 207 14.32 -0.32 -30.10
CA ALA A 207 13.47 0.83 -29.78
C ALA A 207 14.22 2.17 -29.90
N LYS A 208 13.53 3.18 -30.42
CA LYS A 208 14.05 4.56 -30.58
C LYS A 208 13.48 5.52 -29.51
N LYS A 209 12.26 5.24 -29.04
CA LYS A 209 11.53 6.06 -28.07
C LYS A 209 10.91 5.17 -26.97
N PRO A 210 11.73 4.32 -26.32
CA PRO A 210 11.18 3.41 -25.30
C PRO A 210 10.81 4.17 -24.02
N LEU A 211 9.81 3.62 -23.30
CA LEU A 211 9.41 4.07 -21.96
C LEU A 211 9.21 2.86 -21.05
N ILE A 212 9.79 2.91 -19.86
CA ILE A 212 9.50 1.95 -18.79
C ILE A 212 8.40 2.54 -17.92
N VAL A 213 7.39 1.71 -17.60
CA VAL A 213 6.42 2.00 -16.52
C VAL A 213 6.49 0.88 -15.51
N TRP A 214 6.84 1.23 -14.26
CA TRP A 214 6.94 0.21 -13.22
C TRP A 214 5.89 0.38 -12.13
N GLY A 215 5.49 -0.75 -11.55
CA GLY A 215 4.56 -0.84 -10.44
C GLY A 215 5.15 -1.48 -9.19
N GLN A 216 4.27 -1.84 -8.28
CA GLN A 216 4.62 -2.45 -6.98
C GLN A 216 5.31 -3.81 -7.13
N GLY A 217 5.11 -4.51 -8.26
CA GLY A 217 5.73 -5.81 -8.51
C GLY A 217 7.26 -5.80 -8.42
N VAL A 218 7.90 -4.66 -8.68
CA VAL A 218 9.35 -4.48 -8.46
C VAL A 218 9.70 -4.59 -6.97
N ILE A 219 8.91 -3.94 -6.10
CA ILE A 219 9.11 -3.95 -4.64
C ILE A 219 8.74 -5.32 -4.05
N LEU A 220 7.59 -5.88 -4.46
CA LEU A 220 7.11 -7.17 -3.97
C LEU A 220 8.02 -8.33 -4.38
N GLY A 221 8.63 -8.24 -5.56
CA GLY A 221 9.63 -9.19 -6.05
C GLY A 221 11.03 -9.00 -5.45
N ASN A 222 11.24 -7.99 -4.58
CA ASN A 222 12.56 -7.58 -4.08
C ASN A 222 13.58 -7.44 -5.23
N ALA A 223 13.14 -6.80 -6.33
CA ALA A 223 13.86 -6.68 -7.61
C ALA A 223 14.44 -5.28 -7.84
N GLU A 224 14.52 -4.44 -6.80
CA GLU A 224 14.92 -3.03 -6.93
C GLU A 224 16.33 -2.88 -7.52
N LYS A 225 17.26 -3.77 -7.13
CA LYS A 225 18.62 -3.78 -7.66
C LYS A 225 18.63 -4.14 -9.14
N GLU A 226 18.00 -5.24 -9.51
CA GLU A 226 17.91 -5.72 -10.89
C GLU A 226 17.15 -4.73 -11.78
N PHE A 227 16.15 -4.06 -11.24
CA PHE A 227 15.43 -3.00 -11.92
C PHE A 227 16.33 -1.79 -12.19
N LYS A 228 17.07 -1.32 -11.18
CA LYS A 228 18.04 -0.23 -11.35
C LYS A 228 19.12 -0.59 -12.38
N ASP A 229 19.71 -1.79 -12.29
CA ASP A 229 20.71 -2.28 -13.23
C ASP A 229 20.16 -2.31 -14.68
N PHE A 230 18.89 -2.70 -14.86
CA PHE A 230 18.21 -2.69 -16.15
C PHE A 230 18.01 -1.26 -16.69
N VAL A 231 17.49 -0.35 -15.88
CA VAL A 231 17.27 1.05 -16.24
C VAL A 231 18.58 1.73 -16.64
N GLU A 232 19.64 1.55 -15.85
CA GLU A 232 20.96 2.15 -16.11
C GLU A 232 21.63 1.58 -17.36
N LYS A 233 21.50 0.26 -17.60
CA LYS A 233 22.09 -0.38 -18.79
C LYS A 233 21.36 0.00 -20.06
N SER A 234 20.03 -0.03 -20.03
CA SER A 234 19.21 0.30 -21.21
C SER A 234 19.18 1.79 -21.52
N GLY A 235 19.40 2.67 -20.53
CA GLY A 235 19.32 4.12 -20.67
C GLY A 235 17.92 4.64 -20.95
N ILE A 236 16.89 3.84 -20.65
CA ILE A 236 15.49 4.13 -20.96
C ILE A 236 14.87 4.98 -19.84
N PRO A 237 14.16 6.10 -20.16
CA PRO A 237 13.41 6.85 -19.17
C PRO A 237 12.33 5.97 -18.54
N ALA A 238 12.15 6.12 -17.23
CA ALA A 238 11.27 5.27 -16.44
C ALA A 238 10.31 6.12 -15.59
N ALA A 239 9.03 5.72 -15.56
CA ALA A 239 7.96 6.36 -14.81
C ALA A 239 7.29 5.37 -13.87
N TRP A 240 6.79 5.83 -12.72
CA TRP A 240 6.15 4.97 -11.72
C TRP A 240 4.63 5.05 -11.72
N THR A 241 3.99 3.96 -11.30
CA THR A 241 2.63 3.98 -10.80
C THR A 241 2.64 4.29 -9.30
N ILE A 242 1.51 4.72 -8.73
CA ILE A 242 1.44 5.15 -7.32
C ILE A 242 2.03 4.13 -6.32
N LEU A 243 1.81 2.83 -6.53
CA LEU A 243 2.34 1.77 -5.68
C LEU A 243 3.77 1.35 -6.04
N GLY A 244 4.27 1.72 -7.22
CA GLY A 244 5.65 1.50 -7.63
C GLY A 244 6.64 2.54 -7.07
N LEU A 245 6.13 3.65 -6.56
CA LEU A 245 6.94 4.74 -6.01
C LEU A 245 7.88 4.21 -4.91
N SER A 246 9.10 4.71 -4.88
CA SER A 246 10.24 4.33 -4.04
C SER A 246 11.07 3.10 -4.50
N ALA A 247 10.67 2.33 -5.51
CA ALA A 247 11.52 1.24 -6.03
C ALA A 247 12.82 1.75 -6.66
N LEU A 248 12.79 2.93 -7.25
CA LEU A 248 13.95 3.68 -7.75
C LEU A 248 14.00 5.03 -7.02
N PRO A 249 15.16 5.53 -6.58
CA PRO A 249 15.25 6.85 -5.96
C PRO A 249 14.61 7.93 -6.83
N THR A 250 13.87 8.85 -6.21
CA THR A 250 13.20 9.94 -6.94
C THR A 250 14.17 10.88 -7.65
N SER A 251 15.41 10.96 -7.16
CA SER A 251 16.49 11.76 -7.75
C SER A 251 17.26 11.06 -8.87
N HIS A 252 16.88 9.84 -9.27
CA HIS A 252 17.58 9.11 -10.32
C HIS A 252 17.38 9.77 -11.69
N ASN A 253 18.45 9.97 -12.47
CA ASN A 253 18.45 10.74 -13.73
C ASN A 253 17.48 10.24 -14.80
N LEU A 254 17.14 8.95 -14.78
CA LEU A 254 16.19 8.32 -15.71
C LEU A 254 14.78 8.22 -15.13
N ASN A 255 14.56 8.70 -13.91
CA ASN A 255 13.26 8.77 -13.31
C ASN A 255 12.51 10.00 -13.82
N VAL A 256 11.46 9.80 -14.61
CA VAL A 256 10.75 10.90 -15.31
C VAL A 256 9.38 11.22 -14.68
N GLY A 257 9.06 10.67 -13.51
CA GLY A 257 7.88 11.01 -12.75
C GLY A 257 6.78 9.95 -12.74
N MET A 258 5.60 10.32 -12.27
CA MET A 258 4.43 9.46 -12.10
C MET A 258 3.58 9.43 -13.36
N VAL A 259 3.03 8.25 -13.72
CA VAL A 259 1.97 8.10 -14.72
C VAL A 259 0.60 8.00 -14.08
N GLY A 260 -0.44 8.22 -14.87
CA GLY A 260 -1.84 8.06 -14.49
C GLY A 260 -2.55 9.38 -14.21
N MET A 261 -3.77 9.29 -13.66
CA MET A 261 -4.74 10.38 -13.54
C MET A 261 -4.16 11.68 -12.94
N HIS A 262 -3.40 11.58 -11.87
CA HIS A 262 -2.72 12.71 -11.22
C HIS A 262 -1.19 12.64 -11.39
N GLY A 263 -0.72 11.93 -12.40
CA GLY A 263 0.69 11.82 -12.74
C GLY A 263 1.27 13.10 -13.37
N ASN A 264 2.56 13.07 -13.63
CA ASN A 264 3.27 14.17 -14.26
C ASN A 264 2.87 14.34 -15.73
N TYR A 265 2.95 15.55 -16.22
CA TYR A 265 2.57 15.91 -17.59
C TYR A 265 3.41 15.17 -18.65
N GLY A 266 4.73 15.18 -18.46
CA GLY A 266 5.67 14.56 -19.40
C GLY A 266 5.42 13.07 -19.63
N PRO A 267 5.48 12.20 -18.62
CA PRO A 267 5.31 10.77 -18.80
C PRO A 267 3.92 10.38 -19.34
N ASN A 268 2.84 11.08 -18.96
CA ASN A 268 1.52 10.83 -19.51
C ASN A 268 1.44 11.14 -21.02
N ILE A 269 1.87 12.32 -21.43
CA ILE A 269 1.89 12.73 -22.86
C ILE A 269 2.79 11.80 -23.68
N LEU A 270 3.95 11.43 -23.14
CA LEU A 270 4.95 10.66 -23.88
C LEU A 270 4.66 9.15 -23.91
N THR A 271 3.78 8.64 -23.05
CA THR A 271 3.24 7.29 -23.17
C THR A 271 2.55 7.09 -24.53
N ASN A 272 1.78 8.07 -25.02
CA ASN A 272 1.15 8.00 -26.34
C ASN A 272 2.06 8.46 -27.49
N LYS A 273 3.37 8.59 -27.27
CA LYS A 273 4.37 8.92 -28.29
C LYS A 273 5.56 7.98 -28.29
N CYS A 274 5.65 7.06 -27.35
CA CYS A 274 6.68 6.03 -27.34
C CYS A 274 6.48 5.01 -28.45
N ASP A 275 7.53 4.32 -28.87
CA ASP A 275 7.47 3.21 -29.83
C ASP A 275 7.52 1.85 -29.13
N LEU A 276 7.96 1.83 -27.87
CA LEU A 276 7.97 0.66 -27.00
C LEU A 276 7.59 1.07 -25.58
N LEU A 277 6.59 0.40 -25.01
CA LEU A 277 6.21 0.49 -23.60
C LEU A 277 6.62 -0.79 -22.88
N ILE A 278 7.39 -0.65 -21.80
CA ILE A 278 7.84 -1.78 -20.98
C ILE A 278 7.17 -1.66 -19.63
N ALA A 279 6.11 -2.44 -19.41
CA ALA A 279 5.38 -2.51 -18.16
C ALA A 279 6.00 -3.57 -17.23
N ILE A 280 6.40 -3.18 -16.02
CA ILE A 280 7.10 -4.05 -15.08
C ILE A 280 6.35 -4.10 -13.75
N GLY A 281 5.69 -5.25 -13.46
CA GLY A 281 4.97 -5.45 -12.21
C GLY A 281 3.87 -4.43 -11.97
N MET A 282 3.11 -4.09 -13.00
CA MET A 282 1.96 -3.18 -12.96
C MET A 282 0.81 -3.74 -13.79
N ARG A 283 -0.44 -3.48 -13.41
CA ARG A 283 -1.63 -4.17 -13.94
C ARG A 283 -2.46 -3.38 -14.96
N PHE A 284 -1.99 -2.26 -15.45
CA PHE A 284 -2.73 -1.41 -16.39
C PHE A 284 -4.16 -1.08 -15.91
N ASP A 285 -4.29 -0.62 -14.64
CA ASP A 285 -5.59 -0.19 -14.13
C ASP A 285 -6.06 1.14 -14.76
N ASP A 286 -7.34 1.44 -14.59
CA ASP A 286 -7.99 2.62 -15.18
C ASP A 286 -7.38 3.96 -14.74
N ARG A 287 -6.78 4.01 -13.56
CA ARG A 287 -6.10 5.23 -13.05
C ARG A 287 -4.81 5.51 -13.81
N VAL A 288 -4.16 4.46 -14.33
CA VAL A 288 -2.94 4.58 -15.13
C VAL A 288 -3.27 4.76 -16.61
N THR A 289 -4.22 3.98 -17.14
CA THR A 289 -4.49 3.94 -18.58
C THR A 289 -5.43 5.05 -19.07
N GLY A 290 -6.30 5.56 -18.20
CA GLY A 290 -7.46 6.32 -18.68
C GLY A 290 -8.26 5.47 -19.65
N ASP A 291 -8.50 5.98 -20.87
CA ASP A 291 -9.14 5.20 -21.95
C ASP A 291 -8.15 4.15 -22.51
N PRO A 292 -8.36 2.84 -22.25
CA PRO A 292 -7.46 1.79 -22.70
C PRO A 292 -7.36 1.67 -24.22
N LYS A 293 -8.35 2.17 -24.98
CA LYS A 293 -8.34 2.12 -26.46
C LYS A 293 -7.29 3.07 -27.05
N THR A 294 -6.96 4.12 -26.33
CA THR A 294 -6.01 5.15 -26.77
C THR A 294 -4.66 5.06 -26.07
N TYR A 295 -4.54 4.20 -25.05
CA TYR A 295 -3.32 4.10 -24.22
C TYR A 295 -2.21 3.36 -24.97
N ALA A 296 -1.12 4.06 -25.25
CA ALA A 296 0.06 3.54 -25.95
C ALA A 296 -0.25 2.73 -27.24
N SER A 297 -1.36 3.04 -27.92
CA SER A 297 -1.87 2.27 -29.06
C SER A 297 -0.92 2.23 -30.27
N GLN A 298 0.03 3.15 -30.35
CA GLN A 298 1.08 3.22 -31.39
C GLN A 298 2.34 2.40 -31.05
N ALA A 299 2.47 1.95 -29.75
CA ALA A 299 3.67 1.31 -29.27
C ALA A 299 3.56 -0.22 -29.29
N LYS A 300 4.71 -0.90 -29.38
CA LYS A 300 4.83 -2.30 -28.95
C LYS A 300 4.84 -2.35 -27.42
N ILE A 301 4.27 -3.41 -26.84
CA ILE A 301 4.11 -3.56 -25.39
C ILE A 301 4.77 -4.82 -24.90
N ILE A 302 5.72 -4.66 -23.98
CA ILE A 302 6.27 -5.75 -23.18
C ILE A 302 5.60 -5.67 -21.79
N HIS A 303 5.03 -6.79 -21.31
CA HIS A 303 4.42 -6.84 -19.97
C HIS A 303 5.07 -7.94 -19.13
N LEU A 304 5.83 -7.52 -18.10
CA LEU A 304 6.43 -8.40 -17.10
C LEU A 304 5.51 -8.48 -15.89
N ASP A 305 4.95 -9.64 -15.61
CA ASP A 305 4.16 -9.87 -14.39
C ASP A 305 4.29 -11.32 -13.91
N ILE A 306 4.12 -11.51 -12.60
CA ILE A 306 4.12 -12.85 -11.99
C ILE A 306 2.75 -13.52 -12.12
N ASP A 307 1.68 -12.72 -12.24
CA ASP A 307 0.31 -13.19 -12.30
C ASP A 307 -0.17 -13.32 -13.75
N PRO A 308 -0.32 -14.54 -14.28
CA PRO A 308 -0.77 -14.73 -15.64
C PRO A 308 -2.18 -14.16 -15.89
N ALA A 309 -3.00 -13.95 -14.86
CA ALA A 309 -4.33 -13.37 -14.97
C ALA A 309 -4.32 -11.87 -15.28
N GLU A 310 -3.23 -11.18 -15.05
CA GLU A 310 -3.09 -9.75 -15.41
C GLU A 310 -2.65 -9.56 -16.87
N ILE A 311 -2.07 -10.59 -17.49
CA ILE A 311 -1.61 -10.50 -18.88
C ILE A 311 -2.81 -10.44 -19.84
N ASN A 312 -2.78 -9.44 -20.73
CA ASN A 312 -3.84 -9.18 -21.73
C ASN A 312 -5.22 -8.88 -21.16
N LYS A 313 -5.31 -8.55 -19.88
CA LYS A 313 -6.57 -8.24 -19.20
C LYS A 313 -7.15 -6.88 -19.64
N ASN A 314 -6.36 -5.83 -19.57
CA ASN A 314 -6.76 -4.47 -19.90
C ASN A 314 -6.07 -3.95 -21.19
N ILE A 315 -4.80 -4.25 -21.34
CA ILE A 315 -3.97 -3.88 -22.49
C ILE A 315 -3.33 -5.15 -23.06
N ILE A 316 -3.37 -5.31 -24.36
CA ILE A 316 -2.77 -6.47 -25.03
C ILE A 316 -1.27 -6.26 -25.15
N ALA A 317 -0.49 -7.21 -24.65
CA ALA A 317 0.96 -7.21 -24.75
C ALA A 317 1.43 -7.92 -26.02
N ASP A 318 2.36 -7.30 -26.76
CA ASP A 318 3.05 -7.98 -27.88
C ASP A 318 4.00 -9.06 -27.37
N VAL A 319 4.65 -8.81 -26.23
CA VAL A 319 5.55 -9.76 -25.57
C VAL A 319 5.20 -9.87 -24.09
N PRO A 320 4.43 -10.88 -23.69
CA PRO A 320 4.22 -11.20 -22.28
C PRO A 320 5.45 -11.93 -21.71
N VAL A 321 5.94 -11.49 -20.56
CA VAL A 321 7.00 -12.15 -19.79
C VAL A 321 6.40 -12.54 -18.43
N ILE A 322 5.92 -13.78 -18.32
CA ILE A 322 5.26 -14.29 -17.14
C ILE A 322 6.28 -14.94 -16.23
N GLY A 323 6.45 -14.41 -15.01
CA GLY A 323 7.38 -14.98 -14.05
C GLY A 323 7.84 -13.99 -12.97
N ASP A 324 8.77 -14.43 -12.15
CA ASP A 324 9.38 -13.62 -11.11
C ASP A 324 10.06 -12.37 -11.69
N CYS A 325 9.76 -11.21 -11.12
CA CYS A 325 10.25 -9.93 -11.61
C CYS A 325 11.79 -9.86 -11.58
N LYS A 326 12.41 -10.33 -10.51
CA LYS A 326 13.87 -10.31 -10.32
C LYS A 326 14.60 -11.17 -11.34
N ASP A 327 14.12 -12.41 -11.55
CA ASP A 327 14.72 -13.34 -12.52
C ASP A 327 14.49 -12.86 -13.96
N SER A 328 13.28 -12.38 -14.28
CA SER A 328 12.95 -11.81 -15.60
C SER A 328 13.85 -10.62 -15.94
N LEU A 329 13.98 -9.66 -15.01
CA LEU A 329 14.83 -8.49 -15.22
C LEU A 329 16.30 -8.87 -15.40
N LYS A 330 16.82 -9.80 -14.60
CA LYS A 330 18.20 -10.28 -14.72
C LYS A 330 18.47 -10.88 -16.10
N ARG A 331 17.56 -11.75 -16.61
CA ARG A 331 17.70 -12.40 -17.92
C ARG A 331 17.61 -11.38 -19.06
N ILE A 332 16.63 -10.48 -19.03
CA ILE A 332 16.48 -9.41 -20.04
C ILE A 332 17.70 -8.51 -20.04
N THR A 333 18.16 -8.06 -18.85
CA THR A 333 19.32 -7.18 -18.73
C THR A 333 20.58 -7.80 -19.34
N ASN A 334 20.79 -9.09 -19.17
CA ASN A 334 21.95 -9.77 -19.77
C ASN A 334 21.96 -9.67 -21.30
N LYS A 335 20.79 -9.69 -21.95
CA LYS A 335 20.61 -9.65 -23.42
C LYS A 335 20.38 -8.21 -23.95
N THR A 336 20.21 -7.21 -23.06
CA THR A 336 20.05 -5.80 -23.43
C THR A 336 21.40 -5.16 -23.72
N GLU A 337 21.49 -4.40 -24.79
CA GLU A 337 22.65 -3.57 -25.13
C GLU A 337 22.69 -2.31 -24.27
N LYS A 338 23.90 -1.81 -24.00
CA LYS A 338 24.05 -0.50 -23.35
C LYS A 338 23.73 0.62 -24.33
N LYS A 339 22.73 1.45 -24.00
CA LYS A 339 22.25 2.54 -24.87
C LYS A 339 22.05 3.84 -24.12
N SER A 340 21.84 4.89 -24.87
CA SER A 340 21.42 6.20 -24.38
C SER A 340 20.34 6.76 -25.29
N HIS A 341 19.30 7.31 -24.69
CA HIS A 341 18.14 7.89 -25.38
C HIS A 341 18.04 9.40 -25.16
N SER A 342 19.17 10.12 -25.14
CA SER A 342 19.26 11.54 -24.74
C SER A 342 18.28 12.47 -25.47
N LYS A 343 18.11 12.29 -26.81
CA LYS A 343 17.12 13.07 -27.59
C LYS A 343 15.67 12.77 -27.19
N TRP A 344 15.39 11.56 -26.70
CA TRP A 344 14.08 11.17 -26.24
C TRP A 344 13.83 11.70 -24.81
N ILE A 345 14.83 11.58 -23.95
CA ILE A 345 14.80 12.09 -22.57
C ILE A 345 14.58 13.61 -22.56
N SER A 346 15.22 14.37 -23.45
CA SER A 346 15.01 15.83 -23.52
C SER A 346 13.54 16.23 -23.78
N LYS A 347 12.71 15.34 -24.34
CA LYS A 347 11.28 15.60 -24.49
C LYS A 347 10.53 15.58 -23.16
N PHE A 348 10.97 14.74 -22.23
CA PHE A 348 10.43 14.76 -20.86
C PHE A 348 10.83 16.06 -20.15
N ASP A 349 12.07 16.52 -20.32
CA ASP A 349 12.55 17.78 -19.74
C ASP A 349 11.77 18.99 -20.28
N ASP A 350 11.49 19.02 -21.59
CA ASP A 350 10.69 20.08 -22.21
C ASP A 350 9.27 20.16 -21.60
N LEU A 351 8.62 19.00 -21.41
CA LEU A 351 7.27 18.92 -20.84
C LEU A 351 7.27 19.18 -19.32
N MET A 352 8.32 18.78 -18.61
CA MET A 352 8.50 19.09 -17.19
C MET A 352 8.61 20.59 -16.95
N LYS A 353 9.27 21.35 -17.82
CA LYS A 353 9.31 22.82 -17.73
C LYS A 353 7.92 23.43 -17.83
N ILE A 354 7.09 22.93 -18.77
CA ILE A 354 5.70 23.39 -18.91
C ILE A 354 4.89 23.10 -17.63
N GLU A 355 5.03 21.89 -17.08
CA GLU A 355 4.38 21.52 -15.83
C GLU A 355 4.87 22.36 -14.65
N PHE A 356 6.19 22.60 -14.58
CA PHE A 356 6.79 23.44 -13.54
C PHE A 356 6.18 24.85 -13.54
N ASP A 357 6.13 25.50 -14.68
CA ASP A 357 5.63 26.87 -14.79
C ASP A 357 4.12 26.98 -14.50
N LYS A 358 3.33 25.97 -14.90
CA LYS A 358 1.87 26.02 -14.79
C LYS A 358 1.31 25.47 -13.48
N VAL A 359 2.01 24.53 -12.84
CA VAL A 359 1.53 23.79 -11.67
C VAL A 359 2.51 23.84 -10.51
N ILE A 360 3.72 23.27 -10.69
CA ILE A 360 4.62 22.97 -9.58
C ILE A 360 5.06 24.25 -8.87
N LYS A 361 5.32 25.31 -9.62
CA LYS A 361 5.76 26.59 -9.06
C LYS A 361 4.72 27.18 -8.09
N SER A 362 3.44 27.09 -8.41
CA SER A 362 2.38 27.59 -7.53
C SER A 362 2.15 26.69 -6.32
N ASP A 363 2.35 25.37 -6.48
CA ASP A 363 2.19 24.40 -5.38
C ASP A 363 3.31 24.52 -4.33
N LEU A 364 4.54 24.85 -4.77
CA LEU A 364 5.72 24.87 -3.91
C LEU A 364 6.15 26.27 -3.47
N ASN A 365 5.81 27.29 -4.25
CA ASN A 365 6.16 28.70 -3.99
C ASN A 365 4.95 29.60 -4.28
N PRO A 366 3.86 29.46 -3.52
CA PRO A 366 2.64 30.22 -3.78
C PRO A 366 2.86 31.72 -3.53
N LEU A 367 2.19 32.54 -4.34
CA LEU A 367 2.15 33.98 -4.17
C LEU A 367 1.10 34.43 -3.14
N LYS A 368 0.19 33.52 -2.75
CA LYS A 368 -0.87 33.77 -1.77
C LYS A 368 -0.38 33.54 -0.34
N ASP A 369 -1.07 34.12 0.63
CA ASP A 369 -0.70 34.01 2.04
C ASP A 369 -0.97 32.63 2.64
N GLY A 370 -1.95 31.87 2.14
CA GLY A 370 -2.29 30.52 2.64
C GLY A 370 -1.22 29.47 2.35
N LEU A 371 -1.16 28.45 3.20
CA LEU A 371 -0.26 27.31 3.02
C LEU A 371 -0.79 26.35 1.95
N THR A 372 0.12 25.76 1.16
CA THR A 372 -0.23 24.66 0.26
C THR A 372 0.16 23.31 0.86
N MET A 373 -0.48 22.24 0.38
CA MET A 373 -0.07 20.88 0.75
C MET A 373 1.36 20.59 0.26
N GLY A 374 1.75 21.12 -0.91
CA GLY A 374 3.08 20.94 -1.49
C GLY A 374 4.21 21.47 -0.62
N GLU A 375 4.05 22.68 -0.06
CA GLU A 375 5.03 23.26 0.87
C GLU A 375 5.25 22.37 2.10
N SER A 376 4.18 21.77 2.61
CA SER A 376 4.25 20.87 3.77
C SER A 376 5.07 19.61 3.46
N ILE A 377 4.88 19.01 2.29
CA ILE A 377 5.63 17.82 1.86
C ILE A 377 7.11 18.14 1.63
N ILE A 378 7.42 19.28 0.99
CA ILE A 378 8.82 19.70 0.79
C ILE A 378 9.52 19.94 2.12
N ALA A 379 8.85 20.58 3.09
CA ALA A 379 9.43 20.77 4.41
C ALA A 379 9.69 19.43 5.14
N ILE A 380 8.80 18.43 5.00
CA ILE A 380 9.04 17.08 5.52
C ILE A 380 10.29 16.46 4.88
N ASN A 381 10.44 16.58 3.55
CA ASN A 381 11.62 16.08 2.84
C ASN A 381 12.93 16.68 3.36
N GLU A 382 12.93 18.01 3.60
CA GLU A 382 14.12 18.72 4.10
C GLU A 382 14.59 18.16 5.45
N PHE A 383 13.68 17.91 6.39
CA PHE A 383 14.02 17.43 7.73
C PHE A 383 14.20 15.92 7.85
N THR A 384 13.76 15.15 6.86
CA THR A 384 13.91 13.69 6.80
C THR A 384 14.97 13.23 5.80
N ASN A 385 15.52 14.14 5.00
CA ASN A 385 16.46 13.85 3.90
C ASN A 385 15.94 12.77 2.93
N GLY A 386 14.61 12.66 2.76
CA GLY A 386 13.97 11.64 1.93
C GLY A 386 14.07 10.20 2.46
N ASP A 387 14.52 9.99 3.70
CA ASP A 387 14.65 8.65 4.29
C ASP A 387 13.41 8.22 5.10
N ALA A 388 12.42 9.08 5.29
CA ALA A 388 11.20 8.71 5.98
C ALA A 388 10.35 7.72 5.16
N ILE A 389 9.60 6.89 5.88
CA ILE A 389 8.46 6.17 5.32
C ILE A 389 7.26 7.14 5.36
N ILE A 390 6.73 7.49 4.21
CA ILE A 390 5.54 8.31 4.08
C ILE A 390 4.33 7.38 3.92
N VAL A 391 3.40 7.47 4.86
CA VAL A 391 2.14 6.72 4.83
C VAL A 391 1.02 7.70 4.53
N THR A 392 0.36 7.56 3.38
CA THR A 392 -0.70 8.51 3.01
C THR A 392 -2.08 7.92 3.17
N ASP A 393 -3.01 8.75 3.61
CA ASP A 393 -4.44 8.50 3.46
C ASP A 393 -4.89 8.84 2.03
N VAL A 394 -6.18 8.70 1.75
CA VAL A 394 -6.72 8.85 0.40
C VAL A 394 -7.37 10.22 0.21
N GLY A 395 -6.93 10.94 -0.83
CA GLY A 395 -7.43 12.27 -1.16
C GLY A 395 -6.39 13.14 -1.88
N GLN A 396 -6.59 14.46 -1.87
CA GLN A 396 -5.65 15.41 -2.49
C GLN A 396 -4.25 15.31 -1.86
N HIS A 397 -4.15 15.19 -0.55
CA HIS A 397 -2.89 15.03 0.19
C HIS A 397 -2.10 13.78 -0.25
N GLN A 398 -2.78 12.69 -0.63
CA GLN A 398 -2.14 11.50 -1.20
C GLN A 398 -1.43 11.83 -2.51
N MET A 399 -2.14 12.47 -3.43
CA MET A 399 -1.59 12.81 -4.74
C MET A 399 -0.43 13.78 -4.61
N VAL A 400 -0.57 14.80 -3.76
CA VAL A 400 0.48 15.79 -3.49
C VAL A 400 1.70 15.13 -2.85
N ALA A 401 1.51 14.25 -1.87
CA ALA A 401 2.62 13.51 -1.26
C ALA A 401 3.33 12.60 -2.27
N CYS A 402 2.58 11.83 -3.08
CA CYS A 402 3.18 10.98 -4.10
C CYS A 402 3.96 11.77 -5.16
N ARG A 403 3.59 13.01 -5.46
CA ARG A 403 4.29 13.86 -6.44
C ARG A 403 5.53 14.55 -5.90
N TYR A 404 5.50 14.98 -4.64
CA TYR A 404 6.52 15.88 -4.08
C TYR A 404 7.38 15.25 -2.98
N ALA A 405 7.02 14.07 -2.45
CA ALA A 405 7.88 13.38 -1.50
C ALA A 405 9.14 12.81 -2.20
N ASN A 406 10.28 12.98 -1.55
CA ASN A 406 11.53 12.39 -1.98
C ASN A 406 11.74 11.03 -1.32
N PHE A 407 12.17 10.06 -2.10
CA PHE A 407 12.48 8.73 -1.62
C PHE A 407 13.88 8.30 -2.05
N VAL A 408 14.72 8.00 -1.08
CA VAL A 408 16.10 7.51 -1.30
C VAL A 408 16.21 6.00 -1.09
N LYS A 409 15.21 5.38 -0.44
CA LYS A 409 15.15 3.95 -0.17
C LYS A 409 13.80 3.37 -0.62
N SER A 410 13.80 2.10 -0.99
CA SER A 410 12.59 1.33 -1.27
C SER A 410 11.72 1.13 -0.03
N LYS A 411 10.47 0.69 -0.24
CA LYS A 411 9.46 0.46 0.82
C LYS A 411 9.20 1.70 1.67
N SER A 412 9.29 2.88 1.05
CA SER A 412 9.13 4.17 1.72
C SER A 412 7.81 4.85 1.42
N ASN A 413 7.06 4.41 0.41
CA ASN A 413 5.72 4.87 0.10
C ASN A 413 4.69 3.79 0.46
N ILE A 414 3.80 4.09 1.42
CA ILE A 414 2.74 3.18 1.86
C ILE A 414 1.40 3.91 1.73
N THR A 415 0.51 3.36 0.92
CA THR A 415 -0.79 3.99 0.64
C THR A 415 -1.81 2.95 0.19
N SER A 416 -3.10 3.20 0.37
CA SER A 416 -4.18 2.44 -0.26
C SER A 416 -4.30 2.88 -1.72
N GLY A 417 -3.67 2.15 -2.63
CA GLY A 417 -3.55 2.55 -4.03
C GLY A 417 -4.68 2.04 -4.92
N GLY A 418 -5.13 0.83 -4.69
CA GLY A 418 -6.13 0.17 -5.53
C GLY A 418 -7.57 0.35 -5.04
N LEU A 419 -7.84 0.14 -3.75
CA LEU A 419 -9.16 0.31 -3.17
C LEU A 419 -9.46 1.78 -2.84
N GLY A 420 -8.44 2.54 -2.47
CA GLY A 420 -8.61 3.94 -2.11
C GLY A 420 -9.32 4.14 -0.76
N THR A 421 -8.91 3.37 0.25
CA THR A 421 -9.55 3.33 1.56
C THR A 421 -9.18 4.55 2.39
N MET A 422 -10.11 5.46 2.60
CA MET A 422 -9.97 6.53 3.61
C MET A 422 -9.93 5.95 5.02
N GLY A 423 -9.12 6.54 5.89
CA GLY A 423 -8.84 6.01 7.23
C GLY A 423 -7.70 5.00 7.29
N PHE A 424 -7.05 4.69 6.16
CA PHE A 424 -5.94 3.76 6.07
C PHE A 424 -4.67 4.23 6.80
N ALA A 425 -4.32 5.51 6.65
CA ALA A 425 -2.95 5.96 6.96
C ALA A 425 -2.60 5.92 8.45
N LEU A 426 -3.49 6.32 9.34
CA LEU A 426 -3.17 6.38 10.77
C LEU A 426 -2.81 4.99 11.33
N PRO A 427 -3.66 3.96 11.20
CA PRO A 427 -3.29 2.62 11.63
C PRO A 427 -2.14 2.01 10.82
N ALA A 428 -2.07 2.22 9.51
CA ALA A 428 -0.96 1.72 8.70
C ALA A 428 0.39 2.33 9.11
N ALA A 429 0.42 3.58 9.54
CA ALA A 429 1.64 4.21 10.06
C ALA A 429 2.11 3.58 11.38
N MET A 430 1.19 3.20 12.27
CA MET A 430 1.55 2.40 13.46
C MET A 430 2.25 1.11 13.05
N GLY A 431 1.65 0.37 12.13
CA GLY A 431 2.22 -0.86 11.60
C GLY A 431 3.56 -0.65 10.91
N ALA A 432 3.66 0.37 10.07
CA ALA A 432 4.90 0.71 9.38
C ALA A 432 6.04 1.04 10.35
N LYS A 433 5.73 1.76 11.44
CA LYS A 433 6.72 2.08 12.48
C LYS A 433 7.19 0.82 13.21
N MET A 434 6.28 -0.08 13.56
CA MET A 434 6.62 -1.35 14.19
C MET A 434 7.42 -2.28 13.26
N GLY A 435 7.20 -2.19 11.96
CA GLY A 435 7.96 -2.93 10.94
C GLY A 435 9.33 -2.33 10.59
N ALA A 436 9.56 -1.05 10.94
CA ALA A 436 10.78 -0.30 10.60
C ALA A 436 11.19 0.65 11.74
N LEU A 437 11.49 0.09 12.91
CA LEU A 437 11.76 0.83 14.16
C LEU A 437 12.82 1.93 14.03
N ASN A 438 13.84 1.71 13.18
CA ASN A 438 14.97 2.62 13.00
C ASN A 438 14.72 3.73 11.96
N ARG A 439 13.53 3.79 11.34
CA ARG A 439 13.16 4.80 10.36
C ARG A 439 12.09 5.73 10.91
N GLU A 440 12.15 7.00 10.52
CA GLU A 440 11.01 7.88 10.76
C GLU A 440 9.82 7.46 9.88
N VAL A 441 8.62 7.50 10.47
CA VAL A 441 7.35 7.23 9.78
C VAL A 441 6.47 8.45 9.93
N VAL A 442 6.07 9.01 8.81
CA VAL A 442 5.21 10.20 8.74
C VAL A 442 3.90 9.81 8.06
N ALA A 443 2.81 9.87 8.81
CA ALA A 443 1.46 9.74 8.27
C ALA A 443 1.01 11.11 7.72
N VAL A 444 0.66 11.18 6.44
CA VAL A 444 0.10 12.38 5.79
C VAL A 444 -1.37 12.12 5.52
N ILE A 445 -2.24 12.81 6.25
CA ILE A 445 -3.66 12.50 6.34
C ILE A 445 -4.48 13.77 6.09
N GLY A 446 -5.59 13.67 5.37
CA GLY A 446 -6.59 14.73 5.30
C GLY A 446 -7.50 14.73 6.54
N ASP A 447 -8.10 15.87 6.83
CA ASP A 447 -9.02 16.06 7.96
C ASP A 447 -10.19 15.06 7.98
N GLY A 448 -10.73 14.70 6.83
CA GLY A 448 -11.77 13.67 6.71
C GLY A 448 -11.28 12.26 7.04
N GLY A 449 -10.16 11.85 6.44
CA GLY A 449 -9.58 10.52 6.67
C GLY A 449 -9.09 10.32 8.10
N TYR A 450 -8.55 11.37 8.71
CA TYR A 450 -8.11 11.33 10.11
C TYR A 450 -9.25 10.98 11.08
N GLN A 451 -10.43 11.50 10.86
CA GLN A 451 -11.59 11.24 11.72
C GLN A 451 -12.11 9.80 11.62
N MET A 452 -11.85 9.09 10.51
CA MET A 452 -12.33 7.72 10.31
C MET A 452 -11.67 6.68 11.21
N THR A 453 -10.42 6.92 11.64
CA THR A 453 -9.65 5.99 12.47
C THR A 453 -8.96 6.67 13.65
N ILE A 454 -9.45 7.85 14.06
CA ILE A 454 -8.89 8.68 15.12
C ILE A 454 -8.76 7.95 16.46
N GLN A 455 -9.60 6.96 16.75
CA GLN A 455 -9.54 6.14 17.95
C GLN A 455 -8.20 5.40 18.11
N GLU A 456 -7.45 5.19 17.04
CA GLU A 456 -6.13 4.55 17.10
C GLU A 456 -5.05 5.41 17.78
N LEU A 457 -5.34 6.69 18.03
CA LEU A 457 -4.53 7.51 18.95
C LEU A 457 -4.41 6.87 20.33
N GLY A 458 -5.44 6.14 20.77
CA GLY A 458 -5.41 5.38 22.02
C GLY A 458 -4.38 4.23 21.98
N THR A 459 -4.24 3.54 20.86
CA THR A 459 -3.19 2.52 20.65
C THR A 459 -1.81 3.15 20.62
N ILE A 460 -1.66 4.25 19.88
CA ILE A 460 -0.40 5.01 19.78
C ILE A 460 0.05 5.48 21.18
N PHE A 461 -0.86 6.05 21.95
CA PHE A 461 -0.57 6.51 23.32
C PHE A 461 -0.18 5.35 24.23
N GLN A 462 -0.98 4.28 24.25
CA GLN A 462 -0.75 3.15 25.15
C GLN A 462 0.63 2.53 24.95
N LEU A 463 1.12 2.44 23.70
CA LEU A 463 2.38 1.81 23.36
C LEU A 463 3.51 2.81 23.06
N GLN A 464 3.22 4.11 23.16
CA GLN A 464 4.17 5.19 22.84
C GLN A 464 4.82 4.99 21.45
N ILE A 465 4.04 4.59 20.44
CA ILE A 465 4.54 4.35 19.09
C ILE A 465 4.97 5.69 18.46
N PRO A 466 6.26 5.93 18.18
CA PRO A 466 6.77 7.24 17.81
C PRO A 466 6.51 7.57 16.32
N VAL A 467 5.25 7.56 15.90
CA VAL A 467 4.81 8.00 14.57
C VAL A 467 4.62 9.52 14.55
N LYS A 468 4.85 10.13 13.38
CA LYS A 468 4.56 11.53 13.11
C LYS A 468 3.28 11.63 12.29
N ILE A 469 2.31 12.34 12.78
CA ILE A 469 0.98 12.45 12.18
C ILE A 469 0.82 13.88 11.70
N VAL A 470 0.74 14.08 10.39
CA VAL A 470 0.53 15.38 9.75
C VAL A 470 -0.87 15.41 9.17
N ILE A 471 -1.72 16.26 9.73
CA ILE A 471 -3.08 16.49 9.27
C ILE A 471 -3.06 17.71 8.34
N LEU A 472 -3.29 17.50 7.05
CA LEU A 472 -3.46 18.57 6.07
C LEU A 472 -4.95 18.95 6.04
N ASN A 473 -5.29 19.94 6.85
CA ASN A 473 -6.66 20.36 7.07
C ASN A 473 -7.08 21.48 6.11
N ASN A 474 -8.01 21.18 5.19
CA ASN A 474 -8.59 22.15 4.27
C ASN A 474 -10.11 22.33 4.47
N ASP A 475 -10.69 21.81 5.54
CA ASP A 475 -12.12 21.81 5.86
C ASP A 475 -13.01 21.25 4.73
N PHE A 476 -12.49 20.31 3.93
CA PHE A 476 -13.22 19.67 2.83
C PHE A 476 -12.83 18.21 2.63
N LEU A 477 -13.75 17.41 2.13
CA LEU A 477 -13.42 16.20 1.38
C LEU A 477 -12.83 16.64 0.03
N GLY A 478 -11.56 17.09 0.06
CA GLY A 478 -10.95 17.92 -0.97
C GLY A 478 -10.97 17.33 -2.38
N MET A 479 -10.73 16.02 -2.55
CA MET A 479 -10.79 15.37 -3.86
C MET A 479 -12.22 15.33 -4.41
N VAL A 480 -13.22 15.02 -3.56
CA VAL A 480 -14.64 15.00 -3.96
C VAL A 480 -15.10 16.42 -4.32
N ARG A 481 -14.71 17.42 -3.50
CA ARG A 481 -14.96 18.83 -3.81
C ARG A 481 -14.38 19.24 -5.17
N GLN A 482 -13.11 18.83 -5.46
CA GLN A 482 -12.47 19.12 -6.75
C GLN A 482 -13.28 18.56 -7.93
N TRP A 483 -13.80 17.32 -7.80
CA TRP A 483 -14.68 16.74 -8.81
C TRP A 483 -15.99 17.53 -8.98
N GLN A 484 -16.61 17.93 -7.88
CA GLN A 484 -17.83 18.76 -7.92
C GLN A 484 -17.55 20.13 -8.56
N GLN A 485 -16.36 20.69 -8.30
CA GLN A 485 -15.95 21.95 -8.93
C GLN A 485 -15.78 21.83 -10.44
N LEU A 486 -15.09 20.77 -10.90
CA LEU A 486 -14.66 20.66 -12.29
C LEU A 486 -15.75 20.07 -13.21
N PHE A 487 -16.65 19.23 -12.66
CA PHE A 487 -17.60 18.44 -13.47
C PHE A 487 -19.06 18.61 -13.05
N PHE A 488 -19.36 19.32 -11.96
CA PHE A 488 -20.71 19.48 -11.44
C PHE A 488 -21.04 20.95 -11.10
N ASP A 489 -20.51 21.91 -11.86
CA ASP A 489 -20.78 23.34 -11.79
C ASP A 489 -20.68 23.92 -10.38
N LYS A 490 -19.68 23.47 -9.59
CA LYS A 490 -19.43 23.87 -8.19
C LYS A 490 -20.62 23.60 -7.24
N ARG A 491 -21.46 22.63 -7.55
CA ARG A 491 -22.52 22.18 -6.63
C ARG A 491 -21.90 21.32 -5.53
N TYR A 492 -21.38 21.95 -4.50
CA TYR A 492 -20.73 21.31 -3.35
C TYR A 492 -21.79 20.67 -2.44
N ALA A 493 -22.02 19.38 -2.61
CA ALA A 493 -22.97 18.62 -1.81
C ALA A 493 -22.22 17.72 -0.80
N SER A 494 -22.41 17.98 0.49
CA SER A 494 -21.87 17.18 1.60
C SER A 494 -20.34 16.97 1.56
N THR A 495 -19.59 17.98 1.13
CA THR A 495 -18.12 17.92 1.04
C THR A 495 -17.42 18.91 1.95
N GLU A 496 -18.08 19.98 2.37
CA GLU A 496 -17.56 20.92 3.36
C GLU A 496 -17.65 20.29 4.76
N MET A 497 -16.61 20.48 5.55
CA MET A 497 -16.48 19.92 6.88
C MET A 497 -16.30 21.04 7.91
N VAL A 498 -17.04 20.94 9.01
CA VAL A 498 -16.78 21.72 10.23
C VAL A 498 -16.02 20.80 11.18
N ASN A 499 -14.71 20.99 11.25
CA ASN A 499 -13.84 20.10 11.99
C ASN A 499 -13.81 20.42 13.50
N PRO A 500 -13.64 19.38 14.35
CA PRO A 500 -13.32 19.58 15.75
C PRO A 500 -11.90 20.14 15.92
N ASP A 501 -11.55 20.56 17.13
CA ASP A 501 -10.16 20.93 17.45
C ASP A 501 -9.27 19.67 17.55
N PHE A 502 -8.55 19.33 16.47
CA PHE A 502 -7.70 18.15 16.41
C PHE A 502 -6.53 18.22 17.40
N VAL A 503 -6.03 19.41 17.70
CA VAL A 503 -4.97 19.59 18.70
C VAL A 503 -5.50 19.30 20.10
N ALA A 504 -6.71 19.77 20.43
CA ALA A 504 -7.35 19.45 21.70
C ALA A 504 -7.65 17.95 21.85
N ILE A 505 -8.11 17.29 20.77
CA ILE A 505 -8.32 15.85 20.76
C ILE A 505 -7.00 15.09 20.99
N ALA A 506 -5.93 15.44 20.28
CA ALA A 506 -4.63 14.82 20.46
C ALA A 506 -4.11 14.98 21.89
N LYS A 507 -4.27 16.16 22.48
CA LYS A 507 -3.97 16.41 23.91
C LYS A 507 -4.83 15.57 24.85
N GLY A 508 -6.10 15.33 24.51
CA GLY A 508 -6.98 14.42 25.24
C GLY A 508 -6.48 12.97 25.26
N TYR A 509 -5.74 12.57 24.23
CA TYR A 509 -4.99 11.31 24.19
C TYR A 509 -3.55 11.43 24.74
N TYR A 510 -3.21 12.54 25.41
CA TYR A 510 -1.89 12.82 25.97
C TYR A 510 -0.74 12.80 24.94
N LEU A 511 -1.02 13.16 23.68
CA LEU A 511 -0.03 13.25 22.62
C LEU A 511 0.45 14.70 22.45
N ASP A 512 1.76 14.85 22.20
CA ASP A 512 2.32 16.15 21.81
C ASP A 512 1.69 16.60 20.50
N SER A 513 1.24 17.85 20.46
CA SER A 513 0.50 18.37 19.30
C SER A 513 0.56 19.88 19.18
N GLU A 514 0.57 20.36 17.93
CA GLU A 514 0.47 21.78 17.61
C GLU A 514 -0.28 22.02 16.29
N ARG A 515 -0.69 23.28 16.06
CA ARG A 515 -1.37 23.72 14.83
C ARG A 515 -0.56 24.81 14.16
N VAL A 516 -0.40 24.71 12.85
CA VAL A 516 0.26 25.70 11.99
C VAL A 516 -0.78 26.33 11.06
N LYS A 517 -0.81 27.66 11.02
CA LYS A 517 -1.62 28.46 10.10
C LYS A 517 -0.77 29.38 9.24
N ASP A 518 0.35 29.86 9.80
CA ASP A 518 1.23 30.82 9.15
C ASP A 518 2.46 30.12 8.53
N ARG A 519 2.84 30.52 7.31
CA ARG A 519 3.98 29.95 6.57
C ARG A 519 5.29 30.01 7.33
N LYS A 520 5.53 31.09 8.08
CA LYS A 520 6.75 31.27 8.88
C LYS A 520 6.93 30.19 9.97
N ASP A 521 5.83 29.59 10.44
CA ASP A 521 5.84 28.60 11.51
C ASP A 521 5.93 27.15 10.98
N LEU A 522 5.74 26.92 9.65
CA LEU A 522 5.68 25.61 9.05
C LEU A 522 6.97 24.80 9.27
N LYS A 523 8.11 25.32 8.82
CA LYS A 523 9.39 24.62 8.96
C LYS A 523 9.80 24.41 10.41
N PRO A 524 9.71 25.41 11.32
CA PRO A 524 9.98 25.19 12.75
C PRO A 524 9.12 24.12 13.40
N ALA A 525 7.83 24.03 13.06
CA ALA A 525 6.92 23.02 13.59
C ALA A 525 7.29 21.61 13.10
N ILE A 526 7.55 21.46 11.80
CA ILE A 526 7.99 20.19 11.22
C ILE A 526 9.32 19.73 11.84
N GLU A 527 10.25 20.65 12.04
CA GLU A 527 11.54 20.37 12.70
C GLU A 527 11.32 19.82 14.13
N ARG A 528 10.48 20.49 14.93
CA ARG A 528 10.13 20.02 16.29
C ARG A 528 9.51 18.63 16.26
N MET A 529 8.55 18.41 15.36
CA MET A 529 7.90 17.12 15.17
C MET A 529 8.89 16.01 14.84
N ILE A 530 9.77 16.22 13.85
CA ILE A 530 10.72 15.20 13.41
C ILE A 530 11.78 14.92 14.48
N LYS A 531 12.25 15.93 15.21
CA LYS A 531 13.20 15.75 16.32
C LYS A 531 12.62 15.07 17.54
N SER A 532 11.30 15.10 17.73
CA SER A 532 10.64 14.42 18.84
C SER A 532 10.86 12.91 18.78
N LYS A 533 11.15 12.28 19.91
CA LYS A 533 11.24 10.81 20.07
C LYS A 533 9.91 10.17 20.46
N LYS A 534 8.87 10.99 20.63
CA LYS A 534 7.51 10.58 20.99
C LYS A 534 6.57 10.64 19.77
N PRO A 535 5.38 10.02 19.85
CA PRO A 535 4.32 10.30 18.89
C PRO A 535 3.98 11.79 18.88
N TYR A 536 3.67 12.32 17.70
CA TYR A 536 3.43 13.74 17.52
C TYR A 536 2.33 13.99 16.49
N VAL A 537 1.40 14.90 16.80
CA VAL A 537 0.32 15.32 15.89
C VAL A 537 0.54 16.77 15.47
N LEU A 538 0.72 17.00 14.19
CA LEU A 538 0.87 18.33 13.60
C LEU A 538 -0.30 18.61 12.66
N GLU A 539 -1.16 19.53 13.02
CA GLU A 539 -2.21 20.04 12.14
C GLU A 539 -1.69 21.24 11.34
N ILE A 540 -1.78 21.15 10.03
CA ILE A 540 -1.41 22.22 9.10
C ILE A 540 -2.68 22.66 8.38
N CYS A 541 -3.13 23.90 8.64
CA CYS A 541 -4.27 24.49 7.95
C CYS A 541 -3.81 24.94 6.56
N VAL A 542 -4.34 24.31 5.53
CA VAL A 542 -3.97 24.57 4.13
C VAL A 542 -5.12 25.23 3.37
N GLU A 543 -4.82 25.78 2.19
CA GLU A 543 -5.81 26.41 1.32
C GLU A 543 -7.00 25.49 1.02
N LYS A 544 -8.22 26.01 1.20
CA LYS A 544 -9.47 25.24 1.13
C LYS A 544 -9.78 24.73 -0.27
N GLU A 545 -9.64 25.56 -1.28
CA GLU A 545 -10.08 25.29 -2.65
C GLU A 545 -8.94 25.01 -3.62
N ASN A 546 -7.77 24.66 -3.12
CA ASN A 546 -6.67 24.27 -3.99
C ASN A 546 -6.99 22.93 -4.68
N ASN A 547 -6.74 22.87 -5.99
CA ASN A 547 -6.95 21.67 -6.80
C ASN A 547 -5.63 20.98 -7.10
N VAL A 548 -5.66 19.66 -7.22
CA VAL A 548 -4.50 18.88 -7.62
C VAL A 548 -4.46 18.76 -9.14
N PHE A 549 -3.45 19.35 -9.74
CA PHE A 549 -3.08 19.21 -11.14
C PHE A 549 -1.64 18.69 -11.26
N PRO A 550 -1.26 18.09 -12.41
CA PRO A 550 -2.08 17.74 -13.57
C PRO A 550 -3.20 16.74 -13.24
N MET A 551 -4.21 16.68 -14.10
CA MET A 551 -5.32 15.75 -13.95
C MET A 551 -5.83 15.27 -15.31
N ILE A 552 -6.08 13.95 -15.43
CA ILE A 552 -6.77 13.33 -16.56
C ILE A 552 -8.22 13.10 -16.15
N PRO A 553 -9.21 13.62 -16.88
CA PRO A 553 -10.62 13.30 -16.63
C PRO A 553 -10.87 11.79 -16.73
N THR A 554 -11.78 11.26 -15.93
CA THR A 554 -12.10 9.82 -15.96
C THR A 554 -12.55 9.39 -17.37
N GLY A 555 -11.94 8.32 -17.86
CA GLY A 555 -12.24 7.77 -19.19
C GLY A 555 -11.66 8.56 -20.37
N ALA A 556 -10.94 9.65 -20.12
CA ALA A 556 -10.21 10.39 -21.15
C ALA A 556 -8.86 9.73 -21.47
N SER A 557 -8.28 10.07 -22.62
CA SER A 557 -6.92 9.65 -22.96
C SER A 557 -5.89 10.28 -22.02
N VAL A 558 -4.78 9.59 -21.76
CA VAL A 558 -3.65 10.16 -21.01
C VAL A 558 -3.05 11.39 -21.70
N SER A 559 -3.33 11.59 -22.98
CA SER A 559 -2.95 12.80 -23.73
C SER A 559 -3.85 14.01 -23.44
N ASP A 560 -5.03 13.80 -22.83
CA ASP A 560 -5.97 14.88 -22.49
C ASP A 560 -5.74 15.45 -21.09
N ILE A 561 -4.54 15.24 -20.56
CA ILE A 561 -4.12 15.70 -19.25
C ILE A 561 -4.17 17.22 -19.15
N ARG A 562 -4.87 17.72 -18.12
CA ARG A 562 -5.07 19.15 -17.86
C ARG A 562 -4.03 19.67 -16.86
N LEU A 563 -3.63 20.92 -17.01
CA LEU A 563 -2.71 21.64 -16.13
C LEU A 563 -3.43 22.74 -15.31
N ASN A 564 -4.70 22.91 -15.51
CA ASN A 564 -5.58 23.90 -14.85
C ASN A 564 -7.04 23.53 -15.00
#